data_874ab9e03297da7b0271fcc22bbde217
#
_entry.id   874ab9e03297da7b0271fcc22bbde217
#
_cell.length_a   1.000
_cell.length_b   1.000
_cell.length_c   1.000
_cell.angle_alpha   90.00
_cell.angle_beta   90.00
_cell.angle_gamma   90.00
#
_symmetry.space_group_name_H-M   'P 1'
#
loop_
_entity.id
_entity.type
_entity.pdbx_description
1 polymer ?
#
loop_
_entity_poly.entity_id
_entity_poly.type
_entity_poly.pdbx_seq_one_letter_code
_entity_poly.pdbx_strand_id
1 'polypeptide(L)'
;MTSSASQMDYVLPNELVDGMIAAGGKKSSVSVKNLLIRGFYSGAILGLATCLAITIGIQSGMPWLGSFIFPFGFASIVLFGMELVTGNFALLPMAVWAGKSSWSATVRNWLWVWIGNFLGTAFVAVLSLIHI
;
A
#
# COMPACT_ATOMS: atom_id res chain seq x y z
N MET A 1 35.93 25.08 7.45
CA MET A 1 35.72 24.11 6.35
C MET A 1 34.97 22.93 6.93
N THR A 2 33.65 22.98 6.89
CA THR A 2 32.80 21.88 7.35
C THR A 2 32.76 20.84 6.23
N SER A 3 33.35 19.67 6.49
CA SER A 3 33.28 18.50 5.64
C SER A 3 31.79 18.16 5.44
N SER A 4 31.25 18.38 4.25
CA SER A 4 29.98 17.80 3.87
C SER A 4 30.20 16.28 3.79
N ALA A 5 29.78 15.56 4.84
CA ALA A 5 29.66 14.12 4.73
C ALA A 5 28.80 13.85 3.49
N SER A 6 29.36 13.13 2.51
CA SER A 6 28.61 12.72 1.32
C SER A 6 27.38 11.94 1.79
N GLN A 7 26.22 12.57 1.67
CA GLN A 7 24.96 11.91 1.95
C GLN A 7 24.86 10.75 0.97
N MET A 8 24.88 9.52 1.47
CA MET A 8 24.77 8.33 0.63
C MET A 8 23.37 8.32 -0.03
N ASP A 9 23.32 8.10 -1.33
CA ASP A 9 22.07 8.09 -2.10
C ASP A 9 21.23 6.82 -1.86
N TYR A 10 21.59 5.99 -0.90
CA TYR A 10 20.87 4.79 -0.53
C TYR A 10 20.76 4.63 0.99
N VAL A 11 19.72 3.96 1.43
CA VAL A 11 19.48 3.64 2.85
C VAL A 11 20.19 2.33 3.21
N LEU A 12 20.95 2.33 4.30
CA LEU A 12 21.58 1.10 4.80
C LEU A 12 20.52 0.07 5.23
N PRO A 13 20.78 -1.24 5.10
CA PRO A 13 19.82 -2.28 5.46
C PRO A 13 19.30 -2.17 6.89
N ASN A 14 20.11 -1.83 7.86
CA ASN A 14 19.71 -1.65 9.25
C ASN A 14 18.75 -0.45 9.41
N GLU A 15 19.06 0.68 8.78
CA GLU A 15 18.21 1.87 8.79
C GLU A 15 16.87 1.62 8.09
N LEU A 16 16.87 0.79 7.04
CA LEU A 16 15.66 0.36 6.37
C LEU A 16 14.75 -0.44 7.32
N VAL A 17 15.31 -1.41 8.05
CA VAL A 17 14.55 -2.21 9.03
C VAL A 17 13.99 -1.33 10.14
N ASP A 18 14.77 -0.41 10.68
CA ASP A 18 14.31 0.53 11.70
C ASP A 18 13.20 1.44 11.16
N GLY A 19 13.32 1.89 9.92
CA GLY A 19 12.28 2.65 9.23
C GLY A 19 10.98 1.86 9.06
N MET A 20 11.05 0.58 8.71
CA MET A 20 9.91 -0.31 8.58
C MET A 20 9.21 -0.55 9.94
N ILE A 21 9.97 -0.77 11.00
CA ILE A 21 9.46 -0.91 12.37
C ILE A 21 8.73 0.38 12.81
N ALA A 22 9.35 1.55 12.57
CA ALA A 22 8.75 2.83 12.89
C ALA A 22 7.45 3.08 12.09
N ALA A 23 7.43 2.72 10.81
CA ALA A 23 6.24 2.80 9.96
C ALA A 23 5.11 1.90 10.48
N GLY A 24 5.42 0.65 10.87
CA GLY A 24 4.45 -0.27 11.48
C GLY A 24 3.85 0.28 12.77
N GLY A 25 4.69 0.86 13.64
CA GLY A 25 4.23 1.53 14.86
C GLY A 25 3.26 2.69 14.59
N LYS A 26 3.57 3.54 13.60
CA LYS A 26 2.67 4.63 13.20
C LYS A 26 1.34 4.11 12.64
N LYS A 27 1.38 3.07 11.81
CA LYS A 27 0.17 2.46 11.21
C LYS A 27 -0.74 1.84 12.26
N SER A 28 -0.19 1.28 13.33
CA SER A 28 -0.97 0.67 14.41
C SER A 28 -1.81 1.69 15.21
N SER A 29 -1.42 2.95 15.23
CA SER A 29 -2.09 4.04 15.94
C SER A 29 -3.11 4.82 15.10
N VAL A 30 -3.23 4.50 13.81
CA VAL A 30 -4.18 5.20 12.90
C VAL A 30 -5.62 4.94 13.33
N SER A 31 -6.45 5.99 13.31
CA SER A 31 -7.87 5.89 13.63
C SER A 31 -8.64 5.05 12.60
N VAL A 32 -9.70 4.37 13.02
CA VAL A 32 -10.55 3.53 12.15
C VAL A 32 -11.07 4.32 10.95
N LYS A 33 -11.52 5.55 11.16
CA LYS A 33 -11.98 6.42 10.06
C LYS A 33 -10.90 6.61 9.00
N ASN A 34 -9.68 6.89 9.41
CA ASN A 34 -8.56 7.07 8.47
C ASN A 34 -8.13 5.76 7.81
N LEU A 35 -8.20 4.63 8.53
CA LEU A 35 -7.94 3.31 7.96
C LEU A 35 -8.93 2.98 6.84
N LEU A 36 -10.21 3.24 7.05
CA LEU A 36 -11.26 3.03 6.05
C LEU A 36 -11.09 3.95 4.84
N ILE A 37 -10.89 5.26 5.05
CA ILE A 37 -10.73 6.21 3.96
C ILE A 37 -9.49 5.89 3.12
N ARG A 38 -8.33 5.75 3.77
CA ARG A 38 -7.08 5.44 3.07
C ARG A 38 -7.11 4.05 2.42
N GLY A 39 -7.74 3.08 3.07
CA GLY A 39 -7.98 1.76 2.52
C GLY A 39 -8.89 1.80 1.30
N PHE A 40 -9.98 2.56 1.33
CA PHE A 40 -10.88 2.73 0.18
C PHE A 40 -10.13 3.30 -1.03
N TYR A 41 -9.40 4.39 -0.88
CA TYR A 41 -8.63 4.98 -1.97
C TYR A 41 -7.54 4.02 -2.49
N SER A 42 -6.86 3.31 -1.60
CA SER A 42 -5.89 2.29 -1.99
C SER A 42 -6.53 1.18 -2.83
N GLY A 43 -7.66 0.65 -2.39
CA GLY A 43 -8.42 -0.36 -3.14
C GLY A 43 -8.90 0.15 -4.50
N ALA A 44 -9.39 1.39 -4.56
CA ALA A 44 -9.83 2.02 -5.81
C ALA A 44 -8.66 2.20 -6.79
N ILE A 45 -7.52 2.73 -6.34
CA ILE A 45 -6.32 2.89 -7.18
C ILE A 45 -5.84 1.53 -7.71
N LEU A 46 -5.81 0.51 -6.85
CA LEU A 46 -5.39 -0.84 -7.26
C LEU A 46 -6.38 -1.46 -8.25
N GLY A 47 -7.68 -1.25 -8.03
CA GLY A 47 -8.73 -1.66 -8.96
C GLY A 47 -8.57 -1.02 -10.34
N LEU A 48 -8.36 0.29 -10.40
CA LEU A 48 -8.09 1.02 -11.66
C LEU A 48 -6.83 0.50 -12.35
N ALA A 49 -5.73 0.31 -11.60
CA ALA A 49 -4.49 -0.22 -12.14
C ALA A 49 -4.67 -1.63 -12.71
N THR A 50 -5.47 -2.46 -12.05
CA THR A 50 -5.81 -3.82 -12.50
C THR A 50 -6.62 -3.77 -13.80
N CYS A 51 -7.69 -2.97 -13.85
CA CYS A 51 -8.50 -2.80 -15.07
C CYS A 51 -7.63 -2.32 -16.24
N LEU A 52 -6.80 -1.31 -16.00
CA LEU A 52 -5.91 -0.76 -17.03
C LEU A 52 -4.90 -1.80 -17.52
N ALA A 53 -4.27 -2.54 -16.60
CA ALA A 53 -3.30 -3.58 -16.95
C ALA A 53 -3.91 -4.70 -17.79
N ILE A 54 -5.11 -5.17 -17.42
CA ILE A 54 -5.85 -6.18 -18.17
C ILE A 54 -6.23 -5.65 -19.56
N THR A 55 -6.79 -4.45 -19.62
CA THR A 55 -7.23 -3.82 -20.88
C THR A 55 -6.06 -3.68 -21.85
N ILE A 56 -4.92 -3.17 -21.38
CA ILE A 56 -3.73 -3.00 -22.23
C ILE A 56 -3.18 -4.35 -22.66
N GLY A 57 -3.11 -5.33 -21.77
CA GLY A 57 -2.64 -6.67 -22.11
C GLY A 57 -3.49 -7.32 -23.21
N ILE A 58 -4.82 -7.15 -23.14
CA ILE A 58 -5.75 -7.70 -24.14
C ILE A 58 -5.69 -6.90 -25.45
N GLN A 59 -5.84 -5.59 -25.40
CA GLN A 59 -5.96 -4.76 -26.61
C GLN A 59 -4.66 -4.67 -27.41
N SER A 60 -3.51 -4.74 -26.76
CA SER A 60 -2.21 -4.76 -27.45
C SER A 60 -1.81 -6.13 -28.01
N GLY A 61 -2.48 -7.21 -27.59
CA GLY A 61 -2.04 -8.57 -27.84
C GLY A 61 -0.75 -8.96 -27.12
N MET A 62 -0.27 -8.11 -26.18
CA MET A 62 0.98 -8.28 -25.45
C MET A 62 0.72 -8.27 -23.93
N PRO A 63 0.39 -9.43 -23.32
CA PRO A 63 0.04 -9.51 -21.88
C PRO A 63 1.11 -8.92 -20.93
N TRP A 64 2.38 -8.99 -21.31
CA TRP A 64 3.50 -8.46 -20.53
C TRP A 64 3.44 -6.93 -20.35
N LEU A 65 2.82 -6.17 -21.28
CA LEU A 65 2.64 -4.73 -21.12
C LEU A 65 1.77 -4.39 -19.89
N GLY A 66 0.75 -5.19 -19.62
CA GLY A 66 -0.05 -5.06 -18.40
C GLY A 66 0.78 -5.21 -17.14
N SER A 67 1.77 -6.13 -17.16
CA SER A 67 2.67 -6.33 -16.02
C SER A 67 3.60 -5.15 -15.75
N PHE A 68 3.92 -4.34 -16.75
CA PHE A 68 4.66 -3.09 -16.57
C PHE A 68 3.80 -1.95 -16.01
N ILE A 69 2.51 -1.95 -16.30
CA ILE A 69 1.60 -0.86 -15.91
C ILE A 69 1.05 -1.06 -14.50
N PHE A 70 0.75 -2.29 -14.12
CA PHE A 70 0.21 -2.59 -12.80
C PHE A 70 1.02 -2.00 -11.63
N PRO A 71 2.38 -2.05 -11.60
CA PRO A 71 3.18 -1.48 -10.52
C PRO A 71 3.01 0.02 -10.28
N PHE A 72 2.56 0.80 -11.27
CA PHE A 72 2.28 2.23 -11.08
C PHE A 72 1.16 2.47 -10.07
N GLY A 73 0.14 1.59 -10.04
CA GLY A 73 -0.91 1.64 -9.01
C GLY A 73 -0.34 1.44 -7.61
N PHE A 74 0.52 0.44 -7.45
CA PHE A 74 1.17 0.18 -6.16
C PHE A 74 2.10 1.33 -5.73
N ALA A 75 2.92 1.84 -6.64
CA ALA A 75 3.79 2.99 -6.39
C ALA A 75 2.97 4.22 -5.95
N SER A 76 1.85 4.49 -6.61
CA SER A 76 0.95 5.60 -6.25
C SER A 76 0.39 5.44 -4.84
N ILE A 77 -0.05 4.22 -4.46
CA ILE A 77 -0.55 3.92 -3.11
C ILE A 77 0.50 4.26 -2.04
N VAL A 78 1.75 3.87 -2.29
CA VAL A 78 2.86 4.12 -1.37
C VAL A 78 3.18 5.61 -1.28
N LEU A 79 3.29 6.29 -2.42
CA LEU A 79 3.62 7.73 -2.50
C LEU A 79 2.55 8.61 -1.85
N PHE A 80 1.28 8.27 -1.98
CA PHE A 80 0.18 9.00 -1.34
C PHE A 80 -0.04 8.62 0.12
N GLY A 81 0.74 7.69 0.67
CA GLY A 81 0.60 7.24 2.05
C GLY A 81 -0.74 6.56 2.33
N MET A 82 -1.32 5.89 1.34
CA MET A 82 -2.56 5.13 1.49
C MET A 82 -2.32 3.81 2.24
N GLU A 83 -3.40 3.17 2.70
CA GLU A 83 -3.32 1.94 3.48
C GLU A 83 -3.66 0.74 2.61
N LEU A 84 -2.68 -0.14 2.40
CA LEU A 84 -2.86 -1.42 1.69
C LEU A 84 -2.59 -2.57 2.66
N VAL A 85 -3.56 -3.47 2.80
CA VAL A 85 -3.51 -4.55 3.81
C VAL A 85 -2.32 -5.48 3.63
N THR A 86 -1.94 -5.76 2.38
CA THR A 86 -0.78 -6.63 2.08
C THR A 86 0.54 -6.04 2.60
N GLY A 87 0.75 -4.73 2.44
CA GLY A 87 1.90 -4.04 3.03
C GLY A 87 1.84 -4.03 4.56
N ASN A 88 0.64 -3.89 5.12
CA ASN A 88 0.44 -3.89 6.57
C ASN A 88 0.67 -5.29 7.19
N PHE A 89 0.50 -6.38 6.43
CA PHE A 89 0.86 -7.74 6.89
C PHE A 89 2.35 -7.90 7.17
N ALA A 90 3.20 -7.16 6.49
CA ALA A 90 4.64 -7.16 6.76
C ALA A 90 5.03 -6.19 7.89
N LEU A 91 4.56 -4.94 7.83
CA LEU A 91 5.05 -3.86 8.68
C LEU A 91 4.57 -3.95 10.14
N LEU A 92 3.30 -4.32 10.38
CA LEU A 92 2.75 -4.34 11.73
C LEU A 92 3.34 -5.45 12.61
N PRO A 93 3.51 -6.71 12.15
CA PRO A 93 4.18 -7.73 12.93
C PRO A 93 5.61 -7.34 13.33
N MET A 94 6.37 -6.71 12.44
CA MET A 94 7.71 -6.21 12.77
C MET A 94 7.67 -5.21 13.92
N ALA A 95 6.69 -4.30 13.92
CA ALA A 95 6.51 -3.35 15.01
C ALA A 95 6.09 -4.02 16.32
N VAL A 96 5.28 -5.11 16.26
CA VAL A 96 4.90 -5.88 17.45
C VAL A 96 6.11 -6.58 18.05
N TRP A 97 6.91 -7.27 17.25
CA TRP A 97 8.13 -7.97 17.72
C TRP A 97 9.17 -6.99 18.27
N ALA A 98 9.25 -5.78 17.72
CA ALA A 98 10.11 -4.72 18.23
C ALA A 98 9.51 -3.97 19.46
N GLY A 99 8.36 -4.42 20.01
CA GLY A 99 7.72 -3.78 21.16
C GLY A 99 7.12 -2.39 20.89
N LYS A 100 6.92 -2.02 19.60
CA LYS A 100 6.36 -0.72 19.19
C LYS A 100 4.86 -0.75 18.92
N SER A 101 4.23 -1.93 18.98
CA SER A 101 2.80 -2.12 18.75
C SER A 101 2.28 -3.35 19.52
N SER A 102 0.98 -3.62 19.42
CA SER A 102 0.33 -4.80 20.00
C SER A 102 -0.39 -5.61 18.92
N TRP A 103 -0.60 -6.91 19.18
CA TRP A 103 -1.38 -7.76 18.28
C TRP A 103 -2.83 -7.29 18.12
N SER A 104 -3.44 -6.75 19.19
CA SER A 104 -4.80 -6.20 19.11
C SER A 104 -4.88 -5.02 18.14
N ALA A 105 -3.92 -4.08 18.20
CA ALA A 105 -3.86 -2.96 17.26
C ALA A 105 -3.58 -3.43 15.81
N THR A 106 -2.76 -4.47 15.65
CA THR A 106 -2.44 -5.10 14.36
C THR A 106 -3.69 -5.70 13.71
N VAL A 107 -4.42 -6.55 14.42
CA VAL A 107 -5.64 -7.19 13.90
C VAL A 107 -6.71 -6.14 13.58
N ARG A 108 -6.89 -5.14 14.46
CA ARG A 108 -7.79 -4.02 14.20
C ARG A 108 -7.41 -3.28 12.89
N ASN A 109 -6.13 -2.98 12.68
CA ASN A 109 -5.66 -2.31 11.47
C ASN A 109 -5.95 -3.18 10.24
N TRP A 110 -5.57 -4.46 10.26
CA TRP A 110 -5.80 -5.37 9.15
C TRP A 110 -7.27 -5.46 8.75
N LEU A 111 -8.16 -5.60 9.74
CA LEU A 111 -9.59 -5.71 9.48
C LEU A 111 -10.15 -4.47 8.77
N TRP A 112 -9.87 -3.29 9.31
CA TRP A 112 -10.44 -2.06 8.77
C TRP A 112 -9.80 -1.65 7.44
N VAL A 113 -8.51 -1.89 7.25
CA VAL A 113 -7.86 -1.67 5.96
C VAL A 113 -8.35 -2.65 4.91
N TRP A 114 -8.53 -3.94 5.27
CA TRP A 114 -9.09 -4.94 4.37
C TRP A 114 -10.50 -4.56 3.91
N ILE A 115 -11.38 -4.16 4.82
CA ILE A 115 -12.73 -3.66 4.49
C ILE A 115 -12.62 -2.45 3.54
N GLY A 116 -11.77 -1.49 3.84
CA GLY A 116 -11.56 -0.32 2.98
C GLY A 116 -11.08 -0.71 1.58
N ASN A 117 -10.05 -1.56 1.48
CA ASN A 117 -9.52 -2.04 0.19
C ASN A 117 -10.60 -2.77 -0.61
N PHE A 118 -11.36 -3.67 0.03
CA PHE A 118 -12.44 -4.39 -0.62
C PHE A 118 -13.51 -3.45 -1.19
N LEU A 119 -14.00 -2.50 -0.39
CA LEU A 119 -15.00 -1.52 -0.82
C LEU A 119 -14.48 -0.65 -1.97
N GLY A 120 -13.23 -0.20 -1.92
CA GLY A 120 -12.61 0.60 -2.98
C GLY A 120 -12.48 -0.17 -4.29
N THR A 121 -12.01 -1.42 -4.23
CA THR A 121 -11.90 -2.28 -5.40
C THR A 121 -13.28 -2.64 -5.98
N ALA A 122 -14.25 -2.99 -5.12
CA ALA A 122 -15.62 -3.28 -5.54
C ALA A 122 -16.29 -2.07 -6.21
N PHE A 123 -16.08 -0.87 -5.68
CA PHE A 123 -16.57 0.37 -6.29
C PHE A 123 -16.06 0.55 -7.73
N VAL A 124 -14.74 0.36 -7.95
CA VAL A 124 -14.17 0.43 -9.30
C VAL A 124 -14.69 -0.68 -10.20
N ALA A 125 -14.83 -1.90 -9.69
CA ALA A 125 -15.37 -3.02 -10.45
C ALA A 125 -16.80 -2.73 -10.95
N VAL A 126 -17.66 -2.17 -10.08
CA VAL A 126 -19.03 -1.77 -10.47
C VAL A 126 -18.99 -0.65 -11.52
N LEU A 127 -18.15 0.37 -11.35
CA LEU A 127 -18.00 1.43 -12.35
C LEU A 127 -17.51 0.87 -13.70
N SER A 128 -16.57 -0.06 -13.69
CA SER A 128 -16.06 -0.71 -14.89
C SER A 128 -17.16 -1.49 -15.62
N LEU A 129 -18.04 -2.19 -14.91
CA LEU A 129 -19.17 -2.92 -15.50
C LEU A 129 -20.21 -2.00 -16.14
N ILE A 130 -20.34 -0.75 -15.69
CA ILE A 130 -21.30 0.21 -16.25
C ILE A 130 -20.76 0.82 -17.56
N HIS A 131 -19.45 0.82 -17.77
CA HIS A 131 -18.79 1.50 -18.89
C HIS A 131 -18.25 0.54 -19.96
N ILE A 132 -18.37 -0.78 -19.77
CA ILE A 132 -18.08 -1.80 -20.76
C ILE A 132 -19.38 -2.31 -21.36
#